data_e90199cafdc08f0bc27463c5061f1240
#
_entry.id   e90199cafdc08f0bc27463c5061f1240
#
_cell.length_a   1.000
_cell.length_b   1.000
_cell.length_c   1.000
_cell.angle_alpha   90.00
_cell.angle_beta   90.00
_cell.angle_gamma   90.00
#
_symmetry.space_group_name_H-M   'P 1'
#
loop_
_entity.id
_entity.type
_entity.pdbx_description
1 polymer ?
#
loop_
_entity_poly.entity_id
_entity_poly.type
_entity_poly.pdbx_seq_one_letter_code
_entity_poly.pdbx_strand_id
1 'polypeptide(L)' 'MKNYKAHILVVDDDDGIRTLVKKYLDEKNYLVNTAPTAEDAMQKIKVIEFDLIILDIMMPGKSGLEFIQENKKK' A
#
# COMPACT_ATOMS: atom_id res chain seq x y z
N MET A 1 -23.84 5.00 -5.24
CA MET A 1 -22.50 4.39 -5.38
C MET A 1 -21.43 5.45 -5.18
N LYS A 2 -20.41 5.14 -4.36
CA LYS A 2 -19.32 6.09 -4.15
C LYS A 2 -18.33 6.04 -5.29
N ASN A 3 -17.84 7.20 -5.68
CA ASN A 3 -16.76 7.33 -6.64
C ASN A 3 -15.49 7.73 -5.89
N TYR A 4 -14.50 6.85 -5.92
CA TYR A 4 -13.22 7.12 -5.28
C TYR A 4 -12.26 7.72 -6.30
N LYS A 5 -11.39 8.62 -5.81
CA LYS A 5 -10.39 9.26 -6.67
C LYS A 5 -9.37 8.27 -7.20
N ALA A 6 -8.98 7.32 -6.35
CA ALA A 6 -7.99 6.32 -6.69
C ALA A 6 -8.01 5.22 -5.64
N HIS A 7 -7.45 4.06 -5.98
CA HIS A 7 -7.30 2.95 -5.05
C HIS A 7 -5.83 2.88 -4.64
N ILE A 8 -5.56 3.05 -3.35
CA ILE A 8 -4.21 3.19 -2.82
C ILE A 8 -3.90 2.05 -1.86
N LEU A 9 -2.70 1.50 -1.97
CA LEU A 9 -2.18 0.54 -1.00
C LEU A 9 -1.11 1.22 -0.16
N VAL A 10 -1.28 1.18 1.16
CA VAL A 10 -0.31 1.74 2.10
C VAL A 10 0.43 0.59 2.77
N VAL A 11 1.74 0.55 2.61
CA VAL A 11 2.59 -0.53 3.13
C VAL A 11 3.57 0.06 4.14
N ASP A 12 3.40 -0.30 5.41
CA ASP A 12 4.21 0.23 6.50
C ASP A 12 4.11 -0.74 7.67
N ASP A 13 5.23 -1.06 8.31
CA ASP A 13 5.23 -1.96 9.45
C ASP A 13 4.80 -1.27 10.74
N ASP A 14 4.70 0.04 10.76
CA ASP A 14 4.24 0.80 11.93
C ASP A 14 2.72 0.91 11.88
N ASP A 15 2.05 0.25 12.83
CA ASP A 15 0.58 0.24 12.87
C ASP A 15 -0.01 1.64 13.03
N GLY A 16 0.62 2.48 13.85
CA GLY A 16 0.13 3.83 14.09
C GLY A 16 0.20 4.69 12.84
N ILE A 17 1.32 4.65 12.16
CA ILE A 17 1.51 5.42 10.93
C ILE A 17 0.56 4.90 9.84
N ARG A 18 0.47 3.58 9.70
CA ARG A 18 -0.41 2.98 8.68
C ARG A 18 -1.86 3.40 8.88
N THR A 19 -2.33 3.36 10.13
CA THR A 19 -3.69 3.74 10.47
C THR A 19 -3.92 5.23 10.20
N LEU A 20 -2.95 6.07 10.57
CA LEU A 20 -3.07 7.52 10.38
C LEU A 20 -3.14 7.89 8.91
N VAL A 21 -2.28 7.30 8.10
CA VAL A 21 -2.26 7.56 6.65
C VAL A 21 -3.56 7.10 6.01
N LYS A 22 -4.04 5.91 6.40
CA LYS A 22 -5.30 5.40 5.88
C LYS A 22 -6.45 6.35 6.21
N LYS A 23 -6.52 6.81 7.45
CA LYS A 23 -7.58 7.73 7.87
C LYS A 23 -7.55 9.01 7.05
N TYR A 24 -6.36 9.57 6.88
CA TYR A 24 -6.20 10.81 6.12
C TYR A 24 -6.70 10.63 4.68
N LEU A 25 -6.28 9.54 4.04
CA LEU A 25 -6.64 9.29 2.65
C LEU A 25 -8.13 8.94 2.50
N ASP A 26 -8.69 8.20 3.46
CA ASP A 26 -10.13 7.94 3.46
C ASP A 26 -10.92 9.24 3.46
N GLU A 27 -10.48 10.21 4.26
CA GLU A 27 -11.16 11.51 4.34
C GLU A 27 -11.04 12.30 3.05
N LYS A 28 -10.04 12.01 2.23
CA LYS A 28 -9.85 12.67 0.94
C LYS A 28 -10.53 11.91 -0.20
N ASN A 29 -11.34 10.93 0.13
CA ASN A 29 -12.13 10.16 -0.84
C ASN A 29 -11.32 9.21 -1.69
N TYR A 30 -10.24 8.66 -1.13
CA TYR A 30 -9.51 7.55 -1.73
C TYR A 30 -9.99 6.23 -1.15
N LEU A 31 -9.93 5.18 -1.94
CA LEU A 31 -10.16 3.82 -1.44
C LEU A 31 -8.81 3.27 -1.02
N VAL A 32 -8.69 2.84 0.24
CA VAL A 32 -7.39 2.51 0.83
C VAL A 32 -7.37 1.10 1.39
N ASN A 33 -6.38 0.31 0.97
CA ASN A 33 -6.02 -0.94 1.61
C ASN A 33 -4.66 -0.76 2.29
N THR A 34 -4.38 -1.57 3.29
CA THR A 34 -3.12 -1.48 4.02
C THR A 34 -2.46 -2.85 4.10
N ALA A 35 -1.13 -2.84 4.27
CA ALA A 35 -0.36 -4.05 4.45
C ALA A 35 0.78 -3.77 5.42
N PRO A 36 1.02 -4.65 6.40
CA PRO A 36 2.10 -4.44 7.36
C PRO A 36 3.47 -4.85 6.84
N THR A 37 3.52 -5.64 5.79
CA THR A 37 4.78 -6.12 5.21
C THR A 37 4.73 -6.10 3.70
N ALA A 38 5.90 -6.17 3.06
CA ALA A 38 5.98 -6.25 1.62
C ALA A 38 5.35 -7.55 1.11
N GLU A 39 5.52 -8.64 1.83
CA GLU A 39 4.94 -9.92 1.45
C GLU A 39 3.43 -9.85 1.43
N ASP A 40 2.84 -9.24 2.46
CA ASP A 40 1.39 -9.07 2.51
C ASP A 40 0.90 -8.17 1.39
N ALA A 41 1.65 -7.11 1.12
CA ALA A 41 1.32 -6.19 0.02
C ALA A 41 1.34 -6.92 -1.32
N MET A 42 2.32 -7.78 -1.55
CA MET A 42 2.42 -8.53 -2.79
C MET A 42 1.22 -9.46 -2.99
N GLN A 43 0.72 -10.06 -1.92
CA GLN A 43 -0.48 -10.89 -2.00
C GLN A 43 -1.68 -10.05 -2.44
N LYS A 44 -1.82 -8.84 -1.90
CA LYS A 44 -2.92 -7.96 -2.26
C LYS A 44 -2.83 -7.49 -3.71
N ILE A 45 -1.63 -7.19 -4.18
CA ILE A 45 -1.42 -6.73 -5.56
C ILE A 45 -1.82 -7.81 -6.57
N LYS A 46 -1.70 -9.07 -6.20
CA LYS A 46 -2.08 -10.16 -7.11
C LYS A 46 -3.57 -10.21 -7.39
N VAL A 47 -4.39 -9.71 -6.50
CA VAL A 47 -5.84 -9.82 -6.62
C VAL A 47 -6.55 -8.48 -6.72
N ILE A 48 -5.86 -7.38 -6.42
CA ILE A 48 -6.43 -6.03 -6.43
C ILE A 48 -5.54 -5.13 -7.28
N GLU A 49 -6.16 -4.35 -8.14
CA GLU A 49 -5.44 -3.37 -8.95
C GLU A 49 -5.39 -2.05 -8.19
N PHE A 50 -4.19 -1.54 -7.94
CA PHE A 50 -3.99 -0.28 -7.23
C PHE A 50 -3.47 0.79 -8.18
N ASP A 51 -3.91 2.02 -7.95
CA ASP A 51 -3.43 3.18 -8.71
C ASP A 51 -2.12 3.71 -8.16
N LEU A 52 -1.91 3.55 -6.84
CA LEU A 52 -0.73 4.06 -6.15
C LEU A 52 -0.37 3.16 -4.99
N ILE A 53 0.92 2.99 -4.76
CA ILE A 53 1.41 2.23 -3.61
C ILE A 53 2.35 3.14 -2.82
N ILE A 54 2.05 3.32 -1.54
CA ILE A 54 2.89 4.10 -0.61
C ILE A 54 3.69 3.11 0.21
N LEU A 55 5.02 3.19 0.12
CA LEU A 55 5.93 2.22 0.74
C LEU A 55 6.81 2.87 1.78
N ASP A 56 7.03 2.14 2.89
CA ASP A 56 8.11 2.39 3.81
C ASP A 56 9.27 1.47 3.42
N ILE A 57 10.35 2.04 2.90
CA ILE A 57 11.47 1.27 2.36
C ILE A 57 12.33 0.63 3.45
N MET A 58 12.07 0.93 4.70
CA MET A 58 12.84 0.39 5.83
C MET A 58 12.17 -0.82 6.48
N MET A 59 11.22 -1.44 5.79
CA MET A 59 10.50 -2.58 6.32
C MET A 59 11.41 -3.79 6.53
N PRO A 60 11.16 -4.59 7.60
CA PRO A 60 11.86 -5.85 7.79
C PRO A 60 11.60 -6.80 6.62
N GLY A 61 12.58 -7.65 6.35
CA GLY A 61 12.49 -8.64 5.31
C GLY A 61 12.88 -8.10 3.95
N LYS A 62 11.92 -7.73 3.15
CA LYS A 62 12.17 -7.22 1.80
C LYS A 62 12.17 -5.70 1.80
N SER A 63 13.21 -5.08 1.24
CA SER A 63 13.26 -3.63 1.15
C SER A 63 12.22 -3.10 0.16
N GLY A 64 11.84 -1.83 0.35
CA GLY A 64 10.93 -1.18 -0.58
C GLY A 64 11.47 -1.15 -2.00
N LEU A 65 12.78 -0.99 -2.14
CA LEU A 65 13.41 -0.97 -3.44
C LEU A 65 13.28 -2.32 -4.16
N GLU A 66 13.49 -3.42 -3.44
CA GLU A 66 13.30 -4.75 -4.01
C GLU A 66 11.86 -4.98 -4.42
N PHE A 67 10.93 -4.53 -3.62
CA PHE A 67 9.51 -4.64 -3.90
C PHE A 67 9.18 -3.94 -5.23
N ILE A 68 9.67 -2.73 -5.41
CA ILE A 68 9.43 -1.95 -6.63
C ILE A 68 10.01 -2.67 -7.84
N GLN A 69 11.23 -3.18 -7.73
CA GLN A 69 11.87 -3.87 -8.83
C GLN A 69 11.11 -5.12 -9.25
N GLU A 70 10.61 -5.89 -8.28
CA GLU A 70 9.82 -7.08 -8.60
C GLU A 70 8.55 -6.72 -9.35
N ASN A 71 7.90 -5.64 -8.96
CA ASN A 71 6.65 -5.25 -9.59
C ASN A 71 6.85 -4.65 -10.98
N LYS A 72 8.01 -4.07 -11.23
CA LYS A 72 8.32 -3.54 -12.56
C LYS A 72 8.50 -4.62 -13.61
N LYS A 73 8.76 -5.83 -13.19
CA LYS A 73 9.00 -6.94 -14.12
C LYS A 73 7.73 -7.56 -14.67
N LYS A 74 6.63 -7.13 -14.21
CA LYS A 74 5.33 -7.65 -14.68
C LYS A 74 4.97 -7.14 -16.05
#